data_2d2894130cc6a5a52ce072440ecac828
#
_entry.id   2d2894130cc6a5a52ce072440ecac828
#
_cell.length_a   1.000
_cell.length_b   1.000
_cell.length_c   1.000
_cell.angle_alpha   90.00
_cell.angle_beta   90.00
_cell.angle_gamma   90.00
#
_symmetry.space_group_name_H-M   'P 1'
#
loop_
_entity.id
_entity.type
_entity.pdbx_description
1 polymer ?
#
loop_
_entity_poly.entity_id
_entity_poly.type
_entity_poly.pdbx_seq_one_letter_code
_entity_poly.pdbx_strand_id
1 'polypeptide(L)'
;MLLGTFALPVLGMGMGGMAWAQSGEVTISHYFTGELGLKAFNEQMQKFTEATGIVMKESPVGHEDFKTDILVRAAGNSLPDVFSYWAGARVQFIVDSNALHPIDEMWAANGLDGVIAKPVADSATLYGGKRYLVPMNYHYAGMFYNVKVLAEAGMSAPPATWDEFLALCETLKGKGIAPLALGSKNRWPAQFWFDYLLLRTAGPDYRARLMSGEAKYSDPEVAAALAMWKDLFDKGYFTENANADDWTDASDKVARGDAAMTLMGTWITGYWNGNGLVPGEDYDFFEFPAVTDGVPKAAVGPVDGLVISANTANAAGAEKFLAFMVSDTGVQAAWANAQGALSANVNVDPANYNVVMQKAAATVAAAEAFAFNYDLATPPPVAEVGLSMFTRFIDDPSQADAILAQVATDAETAFKQ
;
A
#
# COMPACT_ATOMS: atom_id res chain seq x y z
N MET A 1 30.51 -87.35 13.98
CA MET A 1 29.62 -86.40 14.65
C MET A 1 29.90 -85.03 14.02
N LEU A 2 29.19 -84.72 12.92
CA LEU A 2 29.38 -83.46 12.21
C LEU A 2 28.08 -82.64 12.43
N LEU A 3 28.23 -81.48 13.08
CA LEU A 3 27.17 -80.45 13.22
C LEU A 3 27.28 -79.54 12.03
N GLY A 4 26.22 -79.52 11.20
CA GLY A 4 26.05 -78.59 10.13
C GLY A 4 25.30 -77.37 10.61
N THR A 5 25.86 -76.17 10.43
CA THR A 5 25.23 -74.87 10.71
C THR A 5 24.48 -74.36 9.47
N PHE A 6 23.19 -74.28 9.53
CA PHE A 6 22.36 -73.63 8.52
C PHE A 6 22.33 -72.10 8.76
N ALA A 7 22.85 -71.37 7.81
CA ALA A 7 22.66 -69.89 7.76
C ALA A 7 21.43 -69.59 6.98
N LEU A 8 20.48 -68.87 7.61
CA LEU A 8 19.26 -68.24 6.98
C LEU A 8 19.66 -66.89 6.39
N PRO A 9 19.20 -66.53 5.18
CA PRO A 9 19.36 -65.18 4.65
C PRO A 9 18.36 -64.24 5.30
N VAL A 10 18.86 -63.15 5.89
CA VAL A 10 18.04 -61.99 6.34
C VAL A 10 17.69 -61.19 5.12
N LEU A 11 16.42 -61.24 4.71
CA LEU A 11 15.85 -60.27 3.76
C LEU A 11 15.74 -58.90 4.47
N GLY A 12 16.62 -57.98 4.08
CA GLY A 12 16.51 -56.59 4.45
C GLY A 12 15.29 -55.94 3.77
N MET A 13 14.19 -55.79 4.48
CA MET A 13 13.12 -54.88 4.08
C MET A 13 13.68 -53.45 4.20
N GLY A 14 13.92 -52.85 3.02
CA GLY A 14 14.16 -51.42 2.92
C GLY A 14 12.90 -50.67 3.39
N MET A 15 12.91 -50.11 4.58
CA MET A 15 11.97 -49.07 5.00
C MET A 15 12.24 -47.85 4.14
N GLY A 16 11.46 -47.70 3.06
CA GLY A 16 11.29 -46.42 2.39
C GLY A 16 10.78 -45.43 3.43
N GLY A 17 11.66 -44.56 3.90
CA GLY A 17 11.27 -43.44 4.73
C GLY A 17 10.27 -42.59 3.95
N MET A 18 8.99 -42.72 4.27
CA MET A 18 8.04 -41.62 3.99
C MET A 18 8.62 -40.42 4.73
N ALA A 19 9.14 -39.46 3.98
CA ALA A 19 9.39 -38.14 4.50
C ALA A 19 8.02 -37.65 4.99
N TRP A 20 7.80 -37.67 6.30
CA TRP A 20 6.65 -37.01 6.91
C TRP A 20 6.79 -35.55 6.53
N ALA A 21 5.85 -35.06 5.71
CA ALA A 21 5.70 -33.62 5.51
C ALA A 21 5.70 -33.01 6.90
N GLN A 22 6.60 -32.05 7.13
CA GLN A 22 6.73 -31.36 8.39
C GLN A 22 5.42 -30.56 8.56
N SER A 23 4.41 -31.20 9.17
CA SER A 23 3.13 -30.62 9.53
C SER A 23 3.42 -29.66 10.68
N GLY A 24 3.81 -28.44 10.31
CA GLY A 24 4.09 -27.36 11.23
C GLY A 24 2.91 -26.40 11.26
N GLU A 25 2.94 -25.54 12.24
CA GLU A 25 2.09 -24.39 12.36
C GLU A 25 2.89 -23.14 11.99
N VAL A 26 2.25 -22.17 11.34
CA VAL A 26 2.78 -20.83 11.06
C VAL A 26 1.80 -19.81 11.60
N THR A 27 2.25 -18.97 12.51
CA THR A 27 1.48 -17.85 13.04
C THR A 27 1.56 -16.65 12.11
N ILE A 28 0.45 -15.99 11.84
CA ILE A 28 0.41 -14.80 10.99
C ILE A 28 -0.44 -13.69 11.59
N SER A 29 0.06 -12.45 11.57
CA SER A 29 -0.69 -11.25 11.89
C SER A 29 -0.78 -10.34 10.67
N HIS A 30 -1.95 -9.74 10.44
CA HIS A 30 -2.16 -8.89 9.26
C HIS A 30 -3.25 -7.85 9.50
N TYR A 31 -3.23 -6.79 8.66
CA TYR A 31 -4.21 -5.69 8.68
C TYR A 31 -5.31 -5.80 7.61
N PHE A 32 -5.42 -6.92 6.93
CA PHE A 32 -6.44 -7.15 5.90
C PHE A 32 -7.79 -7.49 6.53
N THR A 33 -8.40 -6.51 7.21
CA THR A 33 -9.61 -6.68 8.03
C THR A 33 -10.90 -6.23 7.34
N GLY A 34 -10.82 -5.64 6.14
CA GLY A 34 -12.01 -5.37 5.32
C GLY A 34 -12.71 -6.66 4.92
N GLU A 35 -14.04 -6.66 4.84
CA GLU A 35 -14.86 -7.87 4.67
C GLU A 35 -14.41 -8.76 3.50
N LEU A 36 -14.27 -8.19 2.29
CA LEU A 36 -13.84 -8.95 1.11
C LEU A 36 -12.37 -9.40 1.23
N GLY A 37 -11.51 -8.52 1.75
CA GLY A 37 -10.09 -8.80 1.93
C GLY A 37 -9.83 -9.91 2.94
N LEU A 38 -10.46 -9.83 4.12
CA LEU A 38 -10.34 -10.85 5.16
C LEU A 38 -10.83 -12.21 4.65
N LYS A 39 -11.99 -12.24 3.98
CA LYS A 39 -12.52 -13.46 3.39
C LYS A 39 -11.55 -14.06 2.37
N ALA A 40 -11.06 -13.26 1.42
CA ALA A 40 -10.12 -13.74 0.41
C ALA A 40 -8.81 -14.26 1.04
N PHE A 41 -8.28 -13.57 2.04
CA PHE A 41 -7.05 -13.99 2.73
C PHE A 41 -7.24 -15.34 3.44
N ASN A 42 -8.35 -15.52 4.14
CA ASN A 42 -8.70 -16.77 4.80
C ASN A 42 -8.85 -17.93 3.81
N GLU A 43 -9.50 -17.69 2.66
CA GLU A 43 -9.61 -18.69 1.60
C GLU A 43 -8.24 -19.11 1.05
N GLN A 44 -7.28 -18.18 0.92
CA GLN A 44 -5.94 -18.51 0.46
C GLN A 44 -5.15 -19.29 1.52
N MET A 45 -5.24 -18.91 2.79
CA MET A 45 -4.62 -19.67 3.89
C MET A 45 -5.19 -21.09 3.99
N GLN A 46 -6.49 -21.27 3.76
CA GLN A 46 -7.11 -22.60 3.71
C GLN A 46 -6.56 -23.43 2.54
N LYS A 47 -6.50 -22.86 1.32
CA LYS A 47 -5.91 -23.53 0.13
C LYS A 47 -4.46 -23.93 0.38
N PHE A 48 -3.67 -23.05 1.00
CA PHE A 48 -2.29 -23.37 1.37
C PHE A 48 -2.21 -24.54 2.34
N THR A 49 -3.05 -24.53 3.38
CA THR A 49 -3.13 -25.62 4.36
C THR A 49 -3.51 -26.94 3.70
N GLU A 50 -4.50 -26.95 2.82
CA GLU A 50 -4.94 -28.13 2.06
C GLU A 50 -3.83 -28.67 1.15
N ALA A 51 -3.05 -27.78 0.51
CA ALA A 51 -1.96 -28.17 -0.39
C ALA A 51 -0.70 -28.67 0.32
N THR A 52 -0.42 -28.18 1.53
CA THR A 52 0.88 -28.39 2.19
C THR A 52 0.80 -29.15 3.52
N GLY A 53 -0.37 -29.22 4.15
CA GLY A 53 -0.55 -29.72 5.51
C GLY A 53 -0.07 -28.75 6.61
N ILE A 54 0.45 -27.57 6.24
CA ILE A 54 0.90 -26.54 7.20
C ILE A 54 -0.32 -25.71 7.64
N VAL A 55 -0.57 -25.64 8.94
CA VAL A 55 -1.71 -24.91 9.50
C VAL A 55 -1.33 -23.44 9.70
N MET A 56 -2.10 -22.55 9.11
CA MET A 56 -1.97 -21.11 9.34
C MET A 56 -2.79 -20.68 10.56
N LYS A 57 -2.14 -20.05 11.55
CA LYS A 57 -2.81 -19.45 12.71
C LYS A 57 -2.85 -17.94 12.58
N GLU A 58 -4.01 -17.46 12.23
CA GLU A 58 -4.30 -16.07 11.96
C GLU A 58 -4.53 -15.26 13.23
N SER A 59 -4.05 -14.01 13.23
CA SER A 59 -4.32 -12.96 14.22
C SER A 59 -4.50 -11.62 13.50
N PRO A 60 -5.71 -11.31 12.99
CA PRO A 60 -5.97 -10.04 12.33
C PRO A 60 -6.01 -8.90 13.34
N VAL A 61 -5.47 -7.74 12.96
CA VAL A 61 -5.46 -6.50 13.75
C VAL A 61 -5.95 -5.36 12.87
N GLY A 62 -6.80 -4.49 13.38
CA GLY A 62 -7.31 -3.34 12.62
C GLY A 62 -6.17 -2.49 12.05
N HIS A 63 -6.36 -1.97 10.83
CA HIS A 63 -5.31 -1.29 10.06
C HIS A 63 -4.57 -0.20 10.86
N GLU A 64 -5.29 0.63 11.62
CA GLU A 64 -4.65 1.72 12.39
C GLU A 64 -3.90 1.19 13.62
N ASP A 65 -4.48 0.24 14.33
CA ASP A 65 -3.86 -0.37 15.51
C ASP A 65 -2.63 -1.21 15.13
N PHE A 66 -2.65 -1.83 13.95
CA PHE A 66 -1.57 -2.67 13.45
C PHE A 66 -0.24 -1.92 13.33
N LYS A 67 -0.28 -0.63 12.96
CA LYS A 67 0.92 0.22 12.82
C LYS A 67 1.71 0.30 14.13
N THR A 68 1.02 0.34 15.25
CA THR A 68 1.63 0.40 16.59
C THR A 68 1.90 -1.00 17.14
N ASP A 69 0.96 -1.94 16.96
CA ASP A 69 1.06 -3.31 17.46
C ASP A 69 2.35 -4.01 16.99
N ILE A 70 2.66 -3.92 15.69
CA ILE A 70 3.86 -4.55 15.13
C ILE A 70 5.15 -3.94 15.70
N LEU A 71 5.22 -2.64 15.91
CA LEU A 71 6.42 -2.00 16.49
C LEU A 71 6.59 -2.41 17.95
N VAL A 72 5.52 -2.49 18.73
CA VAL A 72 5.54 -2.97 20.11
C VAL A 72 5.98 -4.43 20.17
N ARG A 73 5.44 -5.28 19.30
CA ARG A 73 5.84 -6.70 19.21
C ARG A 73 7.29 -6.86 18.78
N ALA A 74 7.77 -6.05 17.83
CA ALA A 74 9.17 -6.05 17.41
C ALA A 74 10.10 -5.69 18.57
N ALA A 75 9.79 -4.61 19.30
CA ALA A 75 10.56 -4.21 20.48
C ALA A 75 10.50 -5.25 21.61
N GLY A 76 9.37 -5.93 21.77
CA GLY A 76 9.14 -6.99 22.78
C GLY A 76 9.61 -8.38 22.36
N ASN A 77 10.21 -8.53 21.17
CA ASN A 77 10.65 -9.83 20.61
C ASN A 77 9.53 -10.87 20.55
N SER A 78 8.31 -10.43 20.21
CA SER A 78 7.07 -11.23 20.19
C SER A 78 6.33 -11.17 18.85
N LEU A 79 7.07 -10.91 17.75
CA LEU A 79 6.53 -10.96 16.40
C LEU A 79 6.00 -12.35 16.07
N PRO A 80 4.91 -12.50 15.31
CA PRO A 80 4.48 -13.78 14.73
C PRO A 80 5.50 -14.27 13.69
N ASP A 81 5.37 -15.51 13.23
CA ASP A 81 6.26 -16.05 12.19
C ASP A 81 6.21 -15.21 10.91
N VAL A 82 5.02 -14.84 10.49
CA VAL A 82 4.75 -14.00 9.32
C VAL A 82 3.91 -12.81 9.71
N PHE A 83 4.11 -11.68 9.08
CA PHE A 83 3.17 -10.57 9.19
C PHE A 83 3.10 -9.75 7.91
N SER A 84 1.93 -9.12 7.68
CA SER A 84 1.78 -8.17 6.59
C SER A 84 2.50 -6.87 6.93
N TYR A 85 3.14 -6.25 5.93
CA TYR A 85 3.76 -4.94 6.14
C TYR A 85 3.83 -4.14 4.85
N TRP A 86 3.98 -2.83 4.99
CA TRP A 86 4.12 -1.90 3.87
C TRP A 86 5.59 -1.76 3.49
N ALA A 87 5.90 -1.92 2.21
CA ALA A 87 7.24 -1.69 1.68
C ALA A 87 7.71 -0.22 1.89
N GLY A 88 9.02 -0.02 1.83
CA GLY A 88 9.64 1.29 1.98
C GLY A 88 10.34 1.46 3.32
N ALA A 89 10.43 2.69 3.80
CA ALA A 89 11.21 3.03 5.00
C ALA A 89 10.71 2.33 6.28
N ARG A 90 9.44 1.91 6.33
CA ARG A 90 8.91 1.12 7.45
C ARG A 90 9.56 -0.26 7.55
N VAL A 91 9.74 -0.95 6.43
CA VAL A 91 10.46 -2.24 6.42
C VAL A 91 11.92 -2.04 6.76
N GLN A 92 12.57 -1.02 6.18
CA GLN A 92 13.96 -0.69 6.49
C GLN A 92 14.16 -0.49 8.00
N PHE A 93 13.25 0.22 8.66
CA PHE A 93 13.30 0.46 10.11
C PHE A 93 13.28 -0.84 10.94
N ILE A 94 12.49 -1.84 10.51
CA ILE A 94 12.46 -3.15 11.19
C ILE A 94 13.69 -4.00 10.81
N VAL A 95 14.19 -3.89 9.57
CA VAL A 95 15.43 -4.55 9.13
C VAL A 95 16.62 -4.05 9.96
N ASP A 96 16.72 -2.75 10.20
CA ASP A 96 17.79 -2.14 10.98
C ASP A 96 17.81 -2.62 12.44
N SER A 97 16.64 -3.02 12.96
CA SER A 97 16.54 -3.67 14.28
C SER A 97 16.88 -5.17 14.28
N ASN A 98 17.25 -5.76 13.14
CA ASN A 98 17.51 -7.18 12.93
C ASN A 98 16.31 -8.10 13.28
N ALA A 99 15.08 -7.60 13.14
CA ALA A 99 13.88 -8.34 13.50
C ALA A 99 13.27 -9.14 12.33
N LEU A 100 13.84 -9.08 11.11
CA LEU A 100 13.36 -9.80 9.93
C LEU A 100 14.33 -10.88 9.45
N HIS A 101 13.75 -11.94 8.91
CA HIS A 101 14.45 -13.03 8.24
C HIS A 101 14.66 -12.71 6.76
N PRO A 102 15.90 -12.77 6.21
CA PRO A 102 16.15 -12.54 4.79
C PRO A 102 15.62 -13.69 3.94
N ILE A 103 15.06 -13.36 2.77
CA ILE A 103 14.37 -14.33 1.89
C ILE A 103 15.04 -14.54 0.53
N ASP A 104 16.32 -14.19 0.39
CA ASP A 104 17.05 -14.29 -0.88
C ASP A 104 17.08 -15.71 -1.43
N GLU A 105 17.31 -16.72 -0.59
CA GLU A 105 17.35 -18.14 -0.98
C GLU A 105 15.98 -18.61 -1.46
N MET A 106 14.93 -18.31 -0.72
CA MET A 106 13.54 -18.62 -1.08
C MET A 106 13.16 -17.92 -2.38
N TRP A 107 13.52 -16.65 -2.53
CA TRP A 107 13.26 -15.85 -3.74
C TRP A 107 13.87 -16.50 -4.99
N ALA A 108 15.14 -16.86 -4.93
CA ALA A 108 15.85 -17.53 -6.01
C ALA A 108 15.29 -18.93 -6.31
N ALA A 109 15.02 -19.74 -5.26
CA ALA A 109 14.50 -21.10 -5.39
C ALA A 109 13.12 -21.16 -6.06
N ASN A 110 12.30 -20.11 -5.90
CA ASN A 110 10.96 -20.01 -6.50
C ASN A 110 10.92 -19.15 -7.78
N GLY A 111 12.07 -18.67 -8.26
CA GLY A 111 12.17 -17.90 -9.50
C GLY A 111 11.38 -16.59 -9.50
N LEU A 112 11.28 -15.92 -8.33
CA LEU A 112 10.41 -14.76 -8.15
C LEU A 112 10.82 -13.53 -8.98
N ASP A 113 12.04 -13.48 -9.52
CA ASP A 113 12.44 -12.46 -10.51
C ASP A 113 11.63 -12.54 -11.82
N GLY A 114 11.07 -13.70 -12.15
CA GLY A 114 10.15 -13.89 -13.28
C GLY A 114 8.68 -13.67 -12.93
N VAL A 115 8.37 -13.47 -11.66
CA VAL A 115 7.01 -13.32 -11.13
C VAL A 115 6.72 -11.86 -10.80
N ILE A 116 7.65 -11.17 -10.15
CA ILE A 116 7.49 -9.78 -9.70
C ILE A 116 8.16 -8.84 -10.71
N ALA A 117 7.44 -7.76 -11.10
CA ALA A 117 8.01 -6.74 -11.97
C ALA A 117 9.29 -6.17 -11.36
N LYS A 118 10.37 -6.09 -12.17
CA LYS A 118 11.69 -5.65 -11.68
C LYS A 118 11.67 -4.31 -10.91
N PRO A 119 10.97 -3.25 -11.35
CA PRO A 119 10.90 -2.01 -10.57
C PRO A 119 10.29 -2.19 -9.18
N VAL A 120 9.28 -3.06 -9.04
CA VAL A 120 8.66 -3.38 -7.74
C VAL A 120 9.61 -4.25 -6.92
N ALA A 121 10.24 -5.26 -7.52
CA ALA A 121 11.21 -6.12 -6.85
C ALA A 121 12.39 -5.30 -6.29
N ASP A 122 12.91 -4.36 -7.04
CA ASP A 122 14.06 -3.55 -6.63
C ASP A 122 13.69 -2.52 -5.55
N SER A 123 12.53 -1.86 -5.65
CA SER A 123 12.14 -0.80 -4.72
C SER A 123 11.46 -1.32 -3.45
N ALA A 124 10.70 -2.42 -3.55
CA ALA A 124 9.85 -2.89 -2.44
C ALA A 124 10.45 -4.03 -1.63
N THR A 125 11.48 -4.72 -2.13
CA THR A 125 11.97 -5.95 -1.48
C THR A 125 13.39 -5.88 -0.93
N LEU A 126 14.24 -4.99 -1.49
CA LEU A 126 15.67 -4.89 -1.17
C LEU A 126 15.92 -3.86 -0.06
N TYR A 127 16.51 -4.31 1.03
CA TYR A 127 16.90 -3.49 2.19
C TYR A 127 18.30 -3.91 2.64
N GLY A 128 19.24 -2.97 2.64
CA GLY A 128 20.64 -3.27 2.97
C GLY A 128 21.29 -4.34 2.05
N GLY A 129 20.82 -4.47 0.82
CA GLY A 129 21.33 -5.42 -0.16
C GLY A 129 20.76 -6.84 -0.06
N LYS A 130 19.79 -7.08 0.83
CA LYS A 130 19.08 -8.35 0.97
C LYS A 130 17.58 -8.16 0.79
N ARG A 131 16.88 -9.22 0.39
CA ARG A 131 15.42 -9.25 0.28
C ARG A 131 14.78 -9.64 1.60
N TYR A 132 13.72 -8.93 2.00
CA TYR A 132 12.97 -9.20 3.24
C TYR A 132 11.47 -9.25 3.06
N LEU A 133 10.92 -8.64 2.02
CA LEU A 133 9.49 -8.55 1.78
C LEU A 133 9.12 -9.24 0.46
N VAL A 134 8.06 -10.06 0.48
CA VAL A 134 7.39 -10.52 -0.74
C VAL A 134 6.19 -9.62 -1.01
N PRO A 135 6.17 -8.86 -2.13
CA PRO A 135 5.02 -8.03 -2.48
C PRO A 135 3.79 -8.90 -2.76
N MET A 136 2.69 -8.56 -2.12
CA MET A 136 1.38 -9.20 -2.36
C MET A 136 0.59 -8.48 -3.44
N ASN A 137 0.62 -7.16 -3.36
CA ASN A 137 -0.09 -6.24 -4.26
C ASN A 137 0.51 -4.85 -4.16
N TYR A 138 0.07 -4.00 -5.06
CA TYR A 138 0.31 -2.56 -4.95
C TYR A 138 -0.97 -1.79 -5.30
N HIS A 139 -1.02 -0.55 -4.85
CA HIS A 139 -2.12 0.35 -5.09
C HIS A 139 -1.65 1.59 -5.85
N TYR A 140 -2.60 2.28 -6.45
CA TYR A 140 -2.41 3.56 -7.10
C TYR A 140 -3.37 4.58 -6.48
N ALA A 141 -2.86 5.73 -6.08
CA ALA A 141 -3.69 6.85 -5.63
C ALA A 141 -4.07 7.74 -6.81
N GLY A 142 -5.37 8.00 -6.97
CA GLY A 142 -5.92 8.81 -8.05
C GLY A 142 -7.12 9.63 -7.58
N MET A 143 -7.62 10.51 -8.45
CA MET A 143 -8.82 11.30 -8.19
C MET A 143 -10.05 10.45 -8.52
N PHE A 144 -10.58 9.74 -7.52
CA PHE A 144 -11.82 8.97 -7.67
C PHE A 144 -13.03 9.89 -7.62
N TYR A 145 -14.03 9.62 -8.45
CA TYR A 145 -15.20 10.48 -8.60
C TYR A 145 -16.51 9.72 -8.83
N ASN A 146 -17.61 10.37 -8.51
CA ASN A 146 -18.94 9.91 -8.85
C ASN A 146 -19.26 10.26 -10.31
N VAL A 147 -19.49 9.22 -11.13
CA VAL A 147 -19.71 9.38 -12.59
C VAL A 147 -20.93 10.25 -12.89
N LYS A 148 -22.03 10.05 -12.16
CA LYS A 148 -23.28 10.79 -12.38
C LYS A 148 -23.12 12.27 -12.04
N VAL A 149 -22.48 12.55 -10.91
CA VAL A 149 -22.24 13.94 -10.45
C VAL A 149 -21.39 14.70 -11.45
N LEU A 150 -20.30 14.12 -11.95
CA LEU A 150 -19.44 14.80 -12.92
C LEU A 150 -20.09 14.94 -14.30
N ALA A 151 -20.89 13.96 -14.73
CA ALA A 151 -21.70 14.09 -15.95
C ALA A 151 -22.71 15.24 -15.85
N GLU A 152 -23.44 15.37 -14.73
CA GLU A 152 -24.36 16.47 -14.46
C GLU A 152 -23.65 17.83 -14.33
N ALA A 153 -22.39 17.83 -13.89
CA ALA A 153 -21.54 19.02 -13.91
C ALA A 153 -21.10 19.42 -15.34
N GLY A 154 -21.27 18.52 -16.32
CA GLY A 154 -20.91 18.77 -17.71
C GLY A 154 -19.48 18.33 -18.06
N MET A 155 -18.87 17.49 -17.23
CA MET A 155 -17.56 16.92 -17.54
C MET A 155 -17.64 16.00 -18.76
N SER A 156 -17.03 16.42 -19.88
CA SER A 156 -16.95 15.62 -21.11
C SER A 156 -15.66 14.80 -21.21
N ALA A 157 -14.63 15.21 -20.48
CA ALA A 157 -13.35 14.52 -20.34
C ALA A 157 -12.73 14.86 -18.98
N PRO A 158 -11.94 13.97 -18.38
CA PRO A 158 -11.19 14.25 -17.17
C PRO A 158 -10.22 15.43 -17.34
N PRO A 159 -10.04 16.28 -16.31
CA PRO A 159 -9.09 17.38 -16.36
C PRO A 159 -7.65 16.83 -16.46
N ALA A 160 -6.89 17.28 -17.44
CA ALA A 160 -5.51 16.88 -17.65
C ALA A 160 -4.51 17.85 -16.97
N THR A 161 -4.93 19.11 -16.80
CA THR A 161 -4.13 20.18 -16.20
C THR A 161 -4.75 20.71 -14.91
N TRP A 162 -3.92 21.37 -14.11
CA TRP A 162 -4.36 21.99 -12.86
C TRP A 162 -5.44 23.06 -13.08
N ASP A 163 -5.31 23.86 -14.12
CA ASP A 163 -6.29 24.90 -14.46
C ASP A 163 -7.66 24.29 -14.83
N GLU A 164 -7.65 23.19 -15.62
CA GLU A 164 -8.89 22.46 -15.93
C GLU A 164 -9.53 21.85 -14.68
N PHE A 165 -8.72 21.34 -13.76
CA PHE A 165 -9.19 20.81 -12.48
C PHE A 165 -9.82 21.91 -11.61
N LEU A 166 -9.19 23.09 -11.49
CA LEU A 166 -9.75 24.22 -10.78
C LEU A 166 -11.06 24.70 -11.41
N ALA A 167 -11.14 24.73 -12.74
CA ALA A 167 -12.37 25.10 -13.46
C ALA A 167 -13.51 24.10 -13.19
N LEU A 168 -13.21 22.81 -13.11
CA LEU A 168 -14.18 21.78 -12.72
C LEU A 168 -14.66 22.01 -11.27
N CYS A 169 -13.75 22.27 -10.34
CA CYS A 169 -14.08 22.55 -8.95
C CYS A 169 -14.99 23.80 -8.82
N GLU A 170 -14.70 24.88 -9.55
CA GLU A 170 -15.58 26.08 -9.58
C GLU A 170 -16.96 25.76 -10.15
N THR A 171 -17.03 24.94 -11.20
CA THR A 171 -18.31 24.52 -11.79
C THR A 171 -19.16 23.74 -10.80
N LEU A 172 -18.56 22.78 -10.09
CA LEU A 172 -19.22 21.98 -9.06
C LEU A 172 -19.72 22.85 -7.91
N LYS A 173 -18.83 23.71 -7.38
CA LYS A 173 -19.18 24.66 -6.31
C LYS A 173 -20.30 25.59 -6.72
N GLY A 174 -20.28 26.12 -7.95
CA GLY A 174 -21.35 26.96 -8.49
C GLY A 174 -22.73 26.26 -8.59
N LYS A 175 -22.72 24.91 -8.62
CA LYS A 175 -23.92 24.07 -8.56
C LYS A 175 -24.31 23.66 -7.12
N GLY A 176 -23.57 24.09 -6.11
CA GLY A 176 -23.79 23.74 -4.72
C GLY A 176 -23.30 22.35 -4.32
N ILE A 177 -22.42 21.74 -5.14
CA ILE A 177 -21.82 20.42 -4.88
C ILE A 177 -20.41 20.64 -4.35
N ALA A 178 -20.05 20.02 -3.22
CA ALA A 178 -18.70 20.05 -2.72
C ALA A 178 -17.75 19.35 -3.74
N PRO A 179 -16.73 20.05 -4.29
CA PRO A 179 -15.84 19.43 -5.25
C PRO A 179 -15.08 18.24 -4.70
N LEU A 180 -14.57 18.34 -3.46
CA LEU A 180 -13.60 17.41 -2.88
C LEU A 180 -14.07 16.94 -1.51
N ALA A 181 -14.08 15.64 -1.30
CA ALA A 181 -14.15 15.03 0.03
C ALA A 181 -12.75 14.65 0.52
N LEU A 182 -12.47 14.96 1.77
CA LEU A 182 -11.26 14.52 2.48
C LEU A 182 -11.65 14.01 3.86
N GLY A 183 -11.26 12.77 4.17
CA GLY A 183 -11.38 12.17 5.50
C GLY A 183 -9.99 11.87 6.03
N SER A 184 -9.50 12.68 6.95
CA SER A 184 -8.14 12.65 7.46
C SER A 184 -8.05 12.42 8.97
N LYS A 185 -9.09 11.84 9.58
CA LYS A 185 -9.09 11.47 11.02
C LYS A 185 -7.86 10.63 11.39
N ASN A 186 -7.47 9.72 10.53
CA ASN A 186 -6.29 8.88 10.71
C ASN A 186 -5.02 9.49 10.09
N ARG A 187 -5.04 10.77 9.71
CA ARG A 187 -3.96 11.62 9.23
C ARG A 187 -3.38 11.23 7.86
N TRP A 188 -3.21 9.94 7.58
CA TRP A 188 -2.57 9.45 6.36
C TRP A 188 -3.30 9.80 5.05
N PRO A 189 -4.63 9.94 4.94
CA PRO A 189 -5.25 10.30 3.65
C PRO A 189 -4.80 11.66 3.12
N ALA A 190 -4.51 12.60 4.00
CA ALA A 190 -4.04 13.93 3.66
C ALA A 190 -2.70 13.95 2.92
N GLN A 191 -1.83 12.94 3.17
CA GLN A 191 -0.50 12.87 2.56
C GLN A 191 -0.53 12.84 1.02
N PHE A 192 -1.56 12.26 0.40
CA PHE A 192 -1.65 12.17 -1.05
C PHE A 192 -1.74 13.54 -1.72
N TRP A 193 -2.38 14.53 -1.07
CA TRP A 193 -2.40 15.91 -1.55
C TRP A 193 -1.00 16.52 -1.54
N PHE A 194 -0.29 16.40 -0.42
CA PHE A 194 1.09 16.88 -0.30
C PHE A 194 2.01 16.18 -1.31
N ASP A 195 1.94 14.85 -1.38
CA ASP A 195 2.76 14.05 -2.29
C ASP A 195 2.56 14.47 -3.75
N TYR A 196 1.30 14.54 -4.21
CA TYR A 196 1.04 14.87 -5.59
C TYR A 196 1.36 16.32 -5.93
N LEU A 197 1.04 17.28 -5.07
CA LEU A 197 1.40 18.67 -5.31
C LEU A 197 2.91 18.83 -5.42
N LEU A 198 3.66 18.20 -4.52
CA LEU A 198 5.14 18.22 -4.58
C LEU A 198 5.69 17.50 -5.81
N LEU A 199 5.18 16.32 -6.14
CA LEU A 199 5.60 15.55 -7.32
C LEU A 199 5.27 16.27 -8.63
N ARG A 200 4.17 17.01 -8.73
CA ARG A 200 3.73 17.72 -9.93
C ARG A 200 4.36 19.10 -10.08
N THR A 201 4.95 19.65 -9.01
CA THR A 201 5.67 20.94 -9.04
C THR A 201 7.18 20.78 -9.08
N ALA A 202 7.74 20.00 -8.17
CA ALA A 202 9.18 19.84 -7.97
C ALA A 202 9.77 18.54 -8.55
N GLY A 203 8.90 17.57 -8.86
CA GLY A 203 9.27 16.29 -9.47
C GLY A 203 9.72 15.20 -8.50
N PRO A 204 9.85 13.95 -9.00
CA PRO A 204 10.15 12.79 -8.18
C PRO A 204 11.54 12.83 -7.53
N ASP A 205 12.54 13.39 -8.20
CA ASP A 205 13.91 13.46 -7.67
C ASP A 205 14.00 14.40 -6.45
N TYR A 206 13.35 15.57 -6.51
CA TYR A 206 13.29 16.46 -5.36
C TYR A 206 12.54 15.81 -4.20
N ARG A 207 11.38 15.22 -4.49
CA ARG A 207 10.60 14.53 -3.45
C ARG A 207 11.38 13.38 -2.81
N ALA A 208 12.12 12.59 -3.57
CA ALA A 208 12.96 11.52 -3.00
C ALA A 208 14.00 12.04 -2.03
N ARG A 209 14.67 13.18 -2.37
CA ARG A 209 15.63 13.84 -1.48
C ARG A 209 14.98 14.39 -0.21
N LEU A 210 13.75 14.89 -0.30
CA LEU A 210 13.01 15.33 0.91
C LEU A 210 12.69 14.15 1.83
N MET A 211 12.29 13.01 1.24
CA MET A 211 11.95 11.80 2.00
C MET A 211 13.17 11.14 2.67
N SER A 212 14.37 11.34 2.12
CA SER A 212 15.64 10.87 2.69
C SER A 212 16.34 11.87 3.66
N GLY A 213 15.81 13.09 3.75
CA GLY A 213 16.43 14.16 4.56
C GLY A 213 17.57 14.91 3.86
N GLU A 214 17.82 14.65 2.57
CA GLU A 214 18.81 15.40 1.77
C GLU A 214 18.29 16.78 1.36
N ALA A 215 16.97 16.93 1.15
CA ALA A 215 16.30 18.21 1.01
C ALA A 215 15.56 18.55 2.33
N LYS A 216 15.13 19.80 2.47
CA LYS A 216 14.59 20.30 3.74
C LYS A 216 13.13 20.74 3.64
N TYR A 217 12.39 20.59 4.72
CA TYR A 217 11.02 21.11 4.80
C TYR A 217 10.93 22.63 4.74
N SER A 218 12.04 23.34 4.93
CA SER A 218 12.15 24.80 4.74
C SER A 218 12.37 25.22 3.28
N ASP A 219 12.53 24.28 2.35
CA ASP A 219 12.80 24.60 0.95
C ASP A 219 11.56 25.22 0.28
N PRO A 220 11.76 26.13 -0.71
CA PRO A 220 10.65 26.83 -1.36
C PRO A 220 9.68 25.89 -2.10
N GLU A 221 10.12 24.71 -2.53
CA GLU A 221 9.30 23.70 -3.18
C GLU A 221 8.22 23.16 -2.25
N VAL A 222 8.55 22.96 -0.97
CA VAL A 222 7.60 22.51 0.07
C VAL A 222 6.57 23.60 0.35
N ALA A 223 7.04 24.86 0.48
CA ALA A 223 6.15 26.00 0.68
C ALA A 223 5.19 26.19 -0.51
N ALA A 224 5.68 26.02 -1.74
CA ALA A 224 4.86 26.11 -2.95
C ALA A 224 3.76 25.04 -2.99
N ALA A 225 4.09 23.79 -2.64
CA ALA A 225 3.10 22.71 -2.57
C ALA A 225 1.99 23.01 -1.53
N LEU A 226 2.36 23.47 -0.34
CA LEU A 226 1.39 23.87 0.69
C LEU A 226 0.57 25.10 0.30
N ALA A 227 1.17 26.06 -0.42
CA ALA A 227 0.43 27.23 -0.91
C ALA A 227 -0.68 26.83 -1.91
N MET A 228 -0.41 25.88 -2.82
CA MET A 228 -1.40 25.34 -3.74
C MET A 228 -2.50 24.59 -2.98
N TRP A 229 -2.14 23.81 -1.97
CA TRP A 229 -3.14 23.11 -1.16
C TRP A 229 -4.00 24.08 -0.35
N LYS A 230 -3.38 25.12 0.21
CA LYS A 230 -4.10 26.21 0.89
C LYS A 230 -5.12 26.90 -0.01
N ASP A 231 -4.78 27.16 -1.28
CA ASP A 231 -5.69 27.78 -2.25
C ASP A 231 -6.99 27.00 -2.42
N LEU A 232 -6.94 25.65 -2.39
CA LEU A 232 -8.13 24.79 -2.45
C LEU A 232 -9.01 24.96 -1.20
N PHE A 233 -8.43 25.12 0.00
CA PHE A 233 -9.16 25.39 1.24
C PHE A 233 -9.75 26.80 1.23
N ASP A 234 -8.98 27.81 0.83
CA ASP A 234 -9.43 29.21 0.76
C ASP A 234 -10.60 29.37 -0.23
N LYS A 235 -10.58 28.59 -1.30
CA LYS A 235 -11.69 28.53 -2.27
C LYS A 235 -12.88 27.71 -1.78
N GLY A 236 -12.79 27.03 -0.63
CA GLY A 236 -13.86 26.24 -0.06
C GLY A 236 -14.26 25.04 -0.94
N TYR A 237 -13.27 24.35 -1.51
CA TYR A 237 -13.53 23.18 -2.34
C TYR A 237 -13.69 21.90 -1.53
N PHE A 238 -13.11 21.82 -0.34
CA PHE A 238 -13.22 20.64 0.52
C PHE A 238 -14.53 20.61 1.32
N THR A 239 -15.02 19.40 1.58
CA THR A 239 -16.05 19.17 2.59
C THR A 239 -15.57 19.63 3.96
N GLU A 240 -16.49 20.06 4.83
CA GLU A 240 -16.18 20.38 6.22
C GLU A 240 -15.73 19.15 7.01
N ASN A 241 -15.02 19.40 8.12
CA ASN A 241 -14.64 18.40 9.12
C ASN A 241 -13.66 17.31 8.62
N ALA A 242 -12.76 17.64 7.70
CA ALA A 242 -11.81 16.67 7.12
C ALA A 242 -11.01 15.87 8.17
N ASN A 243 -10.60 16.49 9.30
CA ASN A 243 -9.88 15.81 10.38
C ASN A 243 -10.79 15.00 11.33
N ALA A 244 -12.12 15.11 11.21
CA ALA A 244 -13.07 14.31 11.99
C ALA A 244 -13.58 13.09 11.21
N ASP A 245 -13.67 13.21 9.89
CA ASP A 245 -14.13 12.14 9.01
C ASP A 245 -13.03 11.09 8.79
N ASP A 246 -13.41 9.83 8.77
CA ASP A 246 -12.57 8.75 8.27
C ASP A 246 -12.51 8.78 6.73
N TRP A 247 -11.54 8.10 6.12
CA TRP A 247 -11.47 7.98 4.66
C TRP A 247 -12.72 7.31 4.06
N THR A 248 -13.36 6.40 4.80
CA THR A 248 -14.63 5.78 4.41
C THR A 248 -15.79 6.77 4.45
N ASP A 249 -15.86 7.66 5.44
CA ASP A 249 -16.88 8.71 5.51
C ASP A 249 -16.79 9.65 4.30
N ALA A 250 -15.56 10.05 3.92
CA ALA A 250 -15.31 10.86 2.73
C ALA A 250 -15.69 10.10 1.44
N SER A 251 -15.34 8.81 1.36
CA SER A 251 -15.70 7.94 0.23
C SER A 251 -17.21 7.80 0.07
N ASP A 252 -17.94 7.68 1.19
CA ASP A 252 -19.40 7.61 1.21
C ASP A 252 -20.07 8.91 0.76
N LYS A 253 -19.49 10.07 1.11
CA LYS A 253 -19.96 11.37 0.58
C LYS A 253 -19.89 11.40 -0.93
N VAL A 254 -18.80 10.89 -1.52
CA VAL A 254 -18.67 10.78 -2.98
C VAL A 254 -19.66 9.77 -3.56
N ALA A 255 -19.77 8.59 -2.96
CA ALA A 255 -20.70 7.56 -3.42
C ALA A 255 -22.16 8.05 -3.48
N ARG A 256 -22.59 8.85 -2.49
CA ARG A 256 -23.94 9.43 -2.44
C ARG A 256 -24.12 10.68 -3.30
N GLY A 257 -23.03 11.27 -3.79
CA GLY A 257 -23.05 12.54 -4.54
C GLY A 257 -23.10 13.80 -3.66
N ASP A 258 -22.85 13.68 -2.34
CA ASP A 258 -22.71 14.83 -1.42
C ASP A 258 -21.42 15.61 -1.71
N ALA A 259 -20.41 14.90 -2.25
CA ALA A 259 -19.20 15.46 -2.84
C ALA A 259 -18.93 14.79 -4.19
N ALA A 260 -18.17 15.49 -5.06
CA ALA A 260 -17.93 14.97 -6.41
C ALA A 260 -16.75 14.01 -6.48
N MET A 261 -15.64 14.28 -5.77
CA MET A 261 -14.36 13.60 -5.91
C MET A 261 -13.67 13.39 -4.57
N THR A 262 -12.76 12.40 -4.52
CA THR A 262 -11.78 12.22 -3.42
C THR A 262 -10.46 11.72 -3.98
N LEU A 263 -9.35 12.21 -3.44
CA LEU A 263 -8.01 11.69 -3.74
C LEU A 263 -7.72 10.50 -2.82
N MET A 264 -7.72 9.29 -3.38
CA MET A 264 -7.62 8.06 -2.60
C MET A 264 -6.91 6.96 -3.40
N GLY A 265 -6.48 5.92 -2.71
CA GLY A 265 -5.90 4.75 -3.35
C GLY A 265 -6.95 3.77 -3.87
N THR A 266 -6.52 2.89 -4.78
CA THR A 266 -7.41 1.92 -5.45
C THR A 266 -8.16 0.99 -4.50
N TRP A 267 -7.76 0.82 -3.23
CA TRP A 267 -8.54 0.07 -2.22
C TRP A 267 -9.97 0.61 -2.05
N ILE A 268 -10.23 1.88 -2.38
CA ILE A 268 -11.59 2.45 -2.39
C ILE A 268 -12.51 1.64 -3.32
N THR A 269 -11.99 1.03 -4.39
CA THR A 269 -12.77 0.20 -5.30
C THR A 269 -13.25 -1.08 -4.64
N GLY A 270 -12.41 -1.71 -3.81
CA GLY A 270 -12.81 -2.85 -2.99
C GLY A 270 -13.91 -2.49 -2.00
N TYR A 271 -13.78 -1.35 -1.34
CA TYR A 271 -14.78 -0.82 -0.43
C TYR A 271 -16.12 -0.51 -1.14
N TRP A 272 -16.08 0.21 -2.25
CA TRP A 272 -17.30 0.55 -3.01
C TRP A 272 -17.96 -0.66 -3.66
N ASN A 273 -17.19 -1.60 -4.21
CA ASN A 273 -17.73 -2.86 -4.76
C ASN A 273 -18.42 -3.69 -3.66
N GLY A 274 -17.83 -3.75 -2.46
CA GLY A 274 -18.44 -4.40 -1.29
C GLY A 274 -19.77 -3.76 -0.89
N ASN A 275 -19.92 -2.45 -1.13
CA ASN A 275 -21.16 -1.70 -0.91
C ASN A 275 -22.10 -1.66 -2.14
N GLY A 276 -21.81 -2.43 -3.20
CA GLY A 276 -22.69 -2.61 -4.36
C GLY A 276 -22.57 -1.56 -5.46
N LEU A 277 -21.55 -0.67 -5.42
CA LEU A 277 -21.29 0.27 -6.52
C LEU A 277 -20.64 -0.46 -7.70
N VAL A 278 -20.97 -0.04 -8.90
CA VAL A 278 -20.53 -0.65 -10.16
C VAL A 278 -19.39 0.17 -10.78
N PRO A 279 -18.19 -0.44 -10.98
CA PRO A 279 -17.05 0.22 -11.60
C PRO A 279 -17.36 0.72 -13.03
N GLY A 280 -17.04 1.97 -13.32
CA GLY A 280 -17.28 2.63 -14.61
C GLY A 280 -18.69 3.17 -14.81
N GLU A 281 -19.67 2.76 -13.97
CA GLU A 281 -21.06 3.25 -14.02
C GLU A 281 -21.37 4.21 -12.87
N ASP A 282 -20.99 3.84 -11.64
CA ASP A 282 -21.22 4.67 -10.46
C ASP A 282 -19.98 5.48 -10.10
N TYR A 283 -18.80 4.94 -10.30
CA TYR A 283 -17.53 5.59 -10.01
C TYR A 283 -16.46 5.28 -11.08
N ASP A 284 -15.52 6.19 -11.23
CA ASP A 284 -14.28 6.03 -12.00
C ASP A 284 -13.19 6.91 -11.34
N PHE A 285 -12.01 7.00 -11.93
CA PHE A 285 -10.97 7.92 -11.48
C PHE A 285 -10.30 8.62 -12.67
N PHE A 286 -9.53 9.66 -12.37
CA PHE A 286 -8.55 10.22 -13.29
C PHE A 286 -7.22 10.45 -12.58
N GLU A 287 -6.15 10.57 -13.37
CA GLU A 287 -4.82 10.87 -12.86
C GLU A 287 -4.79 12.25 -12.20
N PHE A 288 -4.00 12.41 -11.14
CA PHE A 288 -3.78 13.74 -10.57
C PHE A 288 -3.23 14.68 -11.68
N PRO A 289 -3.86 15.85 -11.89
CA PRO A 289 -3.55 16.72 -13.02
C PRO A 289 -2.09 17.17 -13.08
N ALA A 290 -1.60 17.46 -14.29
CA ALA A 290 -0.31 18.11 -14.47
C ALA A 290 -0.36 19.55 -13.93
N VAL A 291 0.72 19.96 -13.23
CA VAL A 291 0.87 21.32 -12.67
C VAL A 291 1.95 22.08 -13.42
N THR A 292 3.15 21.52 -13.47
CA THR A 292 4.30 22.14 -14.14
C THR A 292 4.68 21.35 -15.38
N ASP A 293 4.80 22.02 -16.51
CA ASP A 293 5.18 21.39 -17.76
C ASP A 293 6.58 20.76 -17.68
N GLY A 294 6.73 19.58 -18.24
CA GLY A 294 8.01 18.86 -18.30
C GLY A 294 8.42 18.16 -17.00
N VAL A 295 7.61 18.23 -15.95
CA VAL A 295 7.82 17.43 -14.73
C VAL A 295 7.38 15.99 -15.01
N PRO A 296 8.24 14.98 -14.74
CA PRO A 296 7.90 13.58 -14.97
C PRO A 296 6.66 13.13 -14.21
N LYS A 297 5.81 12.34 -14.86
CA LYS A 297 4.61 11.79 -14.24
C LYS A 297 4.99 10.66 -13.29
N ALA A 298 4.75 10.86 -12.00
CA ALA A 298 4.88 9.83 -11.00
C ALA A 298 3.50 9.29 -10.58
N ALA A 299 3.40 7.97 -10.44
CA ALA A 299 2.31 7.30 -9.72
C ALA A 299 2.67 7.20 -8.24
N VAL A 300 1.67 7.33 -7.37
CA VAL A 300 1.85 7.23 -5.91
C VAL A 300 1.01 6.07 -5.38
N GLY A 301 1.57 5.29 -4.49
CA GLY A 301 0.80 4.25 -3.79
C GLY A 301 1.66 3.37 -2.88
N PRO A 302 1.03 2.62 -1.97
CA PRO A 302 1.71 1.60 -1.19
C PRO A 302 1.94 0.33 -2.01
N VAL A 303 2.94 -0.43 -1.59
CA VAL A 303 3.12 -1.85 -1.90
C VAL A 303 2.93 -2.61 -0.61
N ASP A 304 1.90 -3.46 -0.56
CA ASP A 304 1.65 -4.35 0.56
C ASP A 304 2.39 -5.66 0.36
N GLY A 305 2.99 -6.18 1.41
CA GLY A 305 3.72 -7.42 1.34
C GLY A 305 3.66 -8.24 2.62
N LEU A 306 4.31 -9.38 2.56
CA LEU A 306 4.52 -10.27 3.71
C LEU A 306 6.01 -10.34 4.02
N VAL A 307 6.33 -10.35 5.31
CA VAL A 307 7.67 -10.49 5.85
C VAL A 307 7.72 -11.64 6.86
N ILE A 308 8.91 -12.20 7.08
CA ILE A 308 9.14 -13.28 8.03
C ILE A 308 9.93 -12.71 9.21
N SER A 309 9.52 -13.02 10.42
CA SER A 309 10.22 -12.66 11.66
C SER A 309 11.58 -13.39 11.75
N ALA A 310 12.61 -12.70 12.22
CA ALA A 310 13.93 -13.32 12.45
C ALA A 310 13.89 -14.49 13.45
N ASN A 311 12.92 -14.46 14.37
CA ASN A 311 12.75 -15.47 15.44
C ASN A 311 11.65 -16.51 15.13
N THR A 312 11.27 -16.64 13.86
CA THR A 312 10.28 -17.65 13.46
C THR A 312 10.70 -19.06 13.89
N ALA A 313 9.75 -19.81 14.44
CA ALA A 313 9.97 -21.21 14.76
C ALA A 313 9.85 -22.11 13.53
N ASN A 314 9.28 -21.64 12.42
CA ASN A 314 9.03 -22.41 11.21
C ASN A 314 9.35 -21.60 9.94
N ALA A 315 10.61 -21.24 9.74
CA ALA A 315 11.06 -20.48 8.57
C ALA A 315 10.68 -21.16 7.25
N ALA A 316 10.87 -22.46 7.13
CA ALA A 316 10.55 -23.21 5.92
C ALA A 316 9.03 -23.20 5.59
N GLY A 317 8.17 -23.25 6.60
CA GLY A 317 6.72 -23.13 6.44
C GLY A 317 6.32 -21.72 6.03
N ALA A 318 6.91 -20.72 6.66
CA ALA A 318 6.69 -19.31 6.35
C ALA A 318 7.12 -18.96 4.91
N GLU A 319 8.32 -19.39 4.49
CA GLU A 319 8.83 -19.21 3.13
C GLU A 319 7.92 -19.85 2.07
N LYS A 320 7.43 -21.07 2.32
CA LYS A 320 6.48 -21.75 1.44
C LYS A 320 5.17 -20.96 1.31
N PHE A 321 4.70 -20.38 2.43
CA PHE A 321 3.48 -19.55 2.40
C PHE A 321 3.67 -18.29 1.57
N LEU A 322 4.77 -17.57 1.76
CA LEU A 322 5.07 -16.37 0.98
C LEU A 322 5.17 -16.69 -0.53
N ALA A 323 5.87 -17.76 -0.89
CA ALA A 323 5.98 -18.20 -2.28
C ALA A 323 4.61 -18.58 -2.87
N PHE A 324 3.78 -19.32 -2.13
CA PHE A 324 2.41 -19.69 -2.55
C PHE A 324 1.56 -18.46 -2.84
N MET A 325 1.59 -17.47 -1.95
CA MET A 325 0.74 -16.28 -2.06
C MET A 325 1.04 -15.44 -3.30
N VAL A 326 2.26 -15.47 -3.83
CA VAL A 326 2.65 -14.62 -4.96
C VAL A 326 2.81 -15.37 -6.28
N SER A 327 3.12 -16.66 -6.26
CA SER A 327 3.45 -17.41 -7.49
C SER A 327 2.23 -17.87 -8.27
N ASP A 328 1.12 -18.19 -7.60
CA ASP A 328 -0.11 -18.65 -8.26
C ASP A 328 -0.94 -17.47 -8.79
N THR A 329 -1.17 -17.43 -10.10
CA THR A 329 -1.91 -16.32 -10.75
C THR A 329 -3.37 -16.27 -10.33
N GLY A 330 -4.00 -17.41 -10.02
CA GLY A 330 -5.39 -17.46 -9.54
C GLY A 330 -5.51 -16.92 -8.11
N VAL A 331 -4.56 -17.27 -7.23
CA VAL A 331 -4.44 -16.70 -5.88
C VAL A 331 -4.27 -15.21 -5.95
N GLN A 332 -3.34 -14.73 -6.78
CA GLN A 332 -3.04 -13.32 -6.94
C GLN A 332 -4.20 -12.52 -7.55
N ALA A 333 -4.87 -13.03 -8.57
CA ALA A 333 -6.03 -12.38 -9.17
C ALA A 333 -7.20 -12.25 -8.17
N ALA A 334 -7.51 -13.34 -7.44
CA ALA A 334 -8.56 -13.33 -6.42
C ALA A 334 -8.24 -12.33 -5.29
N TRP A 335 -7.00 -12.31 -4.83
CA TRP A 335 -6.51 -11.39 -3.82
C TRP A 335 -6.62 -9.92 -4.28
N ALA A 336 -6.04 -9.60 -5.44
CA ALA A 336 -6.04 -8.24 -5.98
C ALA A 336 -7.46 -7.67 -6.16
N ASN A 337 -8.38 -8.48 -6.70
CA ASN A 337 -9.78 -8.07 -6.86
C ASN A 337 -10.49 -7.81 -5.53
N ALA A 338 -10.27 -8.65 -4.52
CA ALA A 338 -10.88 -8.48 -3.21
C ALA A 338 -10.37 -7.22 -2.49
N GLN A 339 -9.10 -6.87 -2.69
CA GLN A 339 -8.47 -5.70 -2.08
C GLN A 339 -8.68 -4.40 -2.90
N GLY A 340 -9.23 -4.47 -4.12
CA GLY A 340 -9.20 -3.33 -5.02
C GLY A 340 -7.76 -2.89 -5.34
N ALA A 341 -6.89 -3.87 -5.56
CA ALA A 341 -5.45 -3.70 -5.74
C ALA A 341 -4.98 -4.19 -7.10
N LEU A 342 -3.75 -3.89 -7.44
CA LEU A 342 -3.03 -4.45 -8.57
C LEU A 342 -2.13 -5.59 -8.09
N SER A 343 -2.13 -6.71 -8.82
CA SER A 343 -1.30 -7.87 -8.48
C SER A 343 0.18 -7.54 -8.59
N ALA A 344 0.96 -8.04 -7.64
CA ALA A 344 2.41 -8.01 -7.75
C ALA A 344 2.95 -9.01 -8.79
N ASN A 345 2.19 -10.07 -9.11
CA ASN A 345 2.55 -11.06 -10.11
C ASN A 345 2.23 -10.56 -11.52
N VAL A 346 3.27 -10.35 -12.34
CA VAL A 346 3.16 -9.84 -13.72
C VAL A 346 2.45 -10.79 -14.68
N ASN A 347 2.29 -12.05 -14.29
CA ASN A 347 1.63 -13.07 -15.12
C ASN A 347 0.12 -13.12 -14.91
N VAL A 348 -0.44 -12.30 -14.02
CA VAL A 348 -1.90 -12.16 -13.88
C VAL A 348 -2.44 -11.41 -15.10
N ASP A 349 -3.37 -12.07 -15.80
CA ASP A 349 -4.00 -11.45 -16.97
C ASP A 349 -4.80 -10.20 -16.55
N PRO A 350 -4.54 -9.02 -17.16
CA PRO A 350 -5.30 -7.81 -16.90
C PRO A 350 -6.82 -7.95 -17.12
N ALA A 351 -7.26 -8.90 -17.94
CA ALA A 351 -8.68 -9.21 -18.13
C ALA A 351 -9.38 -9.71 -16.85
N ASN A 352 -8.63 -10.13 -15.84
CA ASN A 352 -9.19 -10.46 -14.52
C ASN A 352 -9.63 -9.22 -13.71
N TYR A 353 -9.23 -8.02 -14.10
CA TYR A 353 -9.62 -6.78 -13.44
C TYR A 353 -10.91 -6.19 -14.01
N ASN A 354 -11.67 -5.47 -13.20
CA ASN A 354 -12.75 -4.62 -13.69
C ASN A 354 -12.19 -3.42 -14.48
N VAL A 355 -13.06 -2.69 -15.19
CA VAL A 355 -12.66 -1.60 -16.11
C VAL A 355 -11.85 -0.50 -15.42
N VAL A 356 -12.16 -0.18 -14.16
CA VAL A 356 -11.47 0.86 -13.37
C VAL A 356 -10.08 0.37 -12.98
N MET A 357 -9.93 -0.89 -12.58
CA MET A 357 -8.64 -1.48 -12.23
C MET A 357 -7.76 -1.75 -13.44
N GLN A 358 -8.33 -2.09 -14.61
CA GLN A 358 -7.57 -2.15 -15.88
C GLN A 358 -6.98 -0.78 -16.24
N LYS A 359 -7.76 0.29 -16.08
CA LYS A 359 -7.30 1.67 -16.26
C LYS A 359 -6.19 2.03 -15.26
N ALA A 360 -6.33 1.65 -13.99
CA ALA A 360 -5.29 1.88 -12.98
C ALA A 360 -3.97 1.17 -13.33
N ALA A 361 -4.04 -0.09 -13.78
CA ALA A 361 -2.87 -0.83 -14.23
C ALA A 361 -2.17 -0.14 -15.42
N ALA A 362 -2.94 0.32 -16.41
CA ALA A 362 -2.42 1.06 -17.54
C ALA A 362 -1.78 2.41 -17.15
N THR A 363 -2.40 3.12 -16.20
CA THR A 363 -1.88 4.38 -15.65
C THR A 363 -0.53 4.19 -14.97
N VAL A 364 -0.41 3.17 -14.10
CA VAL A 364 0.86 2.87 -13.42
C VAL A 364 1.93 2.42 -14.42
N ALA A 365 1.57 1.61 -15.42
CA ALA A 365 2.50 1.16 -16.46
C ALA A 365 3.03 2.31 -17.34
N ALA A 366 2.24 3.37 -17.52
CA ALA A 366 2.61 4.56 -18.27
C ALA A 366 3.35 5.62 -17.44
N ALA A 367 3.41 5.48 -16.13
CA ALA A 367 4.09 6.43 -15.25
C ALA A 367 5.61 6.31 -15.39
N GLU A 368 6.29 7.47 -15.39
CA GLU A 368 7.75 7.56 -15.50
C GLU A 368 8.45 7.21 -14.16
N ALA A 369 7.72 7.31 -13.04
CA ALA A 369 8.19 6.93 -11.71
C ALA A 369 7.05 6.37 -10.86
N PHE A 370 7.40 5.51 -9.90
CA PHE A 370 6.50 5.07 -8.84
C PHE A 370 7.06 5.51 -7.48
N ALA A 371 6.25 6.21 -6.70
CA ALA A 371 6.63 6.73 -5.40
C ALA A 371 5.79 6.10 -4.30
N PHE A 372 6.42 5.58 -3.25
CA PHE A 372 5.69 5.25 -2.02
C PHE A 372 5.08 6.53 -1.45
N ASN A 373 3.87 6.43 -0.92
CA ASN A 373 3.24 7.53 -0.22
C ASN A 373 4.09 7.99 0.99
N TYR A 374 3.90 9.22 1.41
CA TYR A 374 4.76 9.95 2.35
C TYR A 374 5.17 9.13 3.59
N ASP A 375 4.21 8.52 4.29
CA ASP A 375 4.46 7.80 5.55
C ASP A 375 5.16 6.44 5.37
N LEU A 376 5.31 5.97 4.13
CA LEU A 376 6.06 4.78 3.75
C LEU A 376 7.43 5.13 3.14
N ALA A 377 7.55 6.34 2.56
CA ALA A 377 8.77 6.82 1.94
C ALA A 377 9.76 7.43 2.95
N THR A 378 9.31 7.76 4.17
CA THR A 378 10.14 8.31 5.23
C THR A 378 10.25 7.37 6.42
N PRO A 379 11.34 7.41 7.21
CA PRO A 379 11.42 6.69 8.49
C PRO A 379 10.24 7.01 9.40
N PRO A 380 9.74 6.06 10.21
CA PRO A 380 8.57 6.27 11.06
C PRO A 380 8.61 7.53 11.93
N PRO A 381 9.73 7.92 12.55
CA PRO A 381 9.79 9.20 13.31
C PRO A 381 9.54 10.43 12.44
N VAL A 382 10.03 10.44 11.19
CA VAL A 382 9.81 11.55 10.24
C VAL A 382 8.38 11.52 9.71
N ALA A 383 7.85 10.34 9.45
CA ALA A 383 6.45 10.16 9.04
C ALA A 383 5.48 10.79 10.06
N GLU A 384 5.72 10.61 11.36
CA GLU A 384 4.91 11.22 12.43
C GLU A 384 4.94 12.75 12.41
N VAL A 385 6.11 13.34 12.12
CA VAL A 385 6.24 14.80 11.96
C VAL A 385 5.38 15.31 10.82
N GLY A 386 5.42 14.64 9.65
CA GLY A 386 4.62 15.06 8.49
C GLY A 386 3.13 14.80 8.67
N LEU A 387 2.74 13.66 9.23
CA LEU A 387 1.33 13.37 9.52
C LEU A 387 0.74 14.40 10.49
N SER A 388 1.52 14.85 11.50
CA SER A 388 1.13 15.95 12.37
C SER A 388 1.05 17.29 11.62
N MET A 389 1.98 17.55 10.69
CA MET A 389 1.94 18.73 9.81
C MET A 389 0.63 18.79 9.03
N PHE A 390 0.22 17.70 8.40
CA PHE A 390 -1.01 17.65 7.59
C PHE A 390 -2.24 17.94 8.43
N THR A 391 -2.36 17.35 9.61
CA THR A 391 -3.49 17.61 10.53
C THR A 391 -3.59 19.09 10.90
N ARG A 392 -2.46 19.67 11.36
CA ARG A 392 -2.40 21.09 11.75
C ARG A 392 -2.71 22.02 10.58
N PHE A 393 -2.21 21.67 9.40
CA PHE A 393 -2.46 22.45 8.19
C PHE A 393 -3.94 22.42 7.77
N ILE A 394 -4.60 21.27 7.85
CA ILE A 394 -6.04 21.15 7.55
C ILE A 394 -6.89 21.93 8.56
N ASP A 395 -6.51 21.92 9.85
CA ASP A 395 -7.20 22.66 10.89
C ASP A 395 -7.12 24.19 10.69
N ASP A 396 -5.94 24.68 10.29
CA ASP A 396 -5.75 26.10 10.00
C ASP A 396 -4.70 26.31 8.89
N PRO A 397 -5.11 26.31 7.61
CA PRO A 397 -4.20 26.54 6.49
C PRO A 397 -3.52 27.93 6.51
N SER A 398 -4.05 28.90 7.27
CA SER A 398 -3.44 30.23 7.39
C SER A 398 -2.12 30.21 8.15
N GLN A 399 -1.86 29.17 8.94
CA GLN A 399 -0.64 28.96 9.71
C GLN A 399 0.48 28.22 8.93
N ALA A 400 0.34 28.05 7.62
CA ALA A 400 1.26 27.24 6.81
C ALA A 400 2.74 27.56 7.06
N ASP A 401 3.12 28.84 7.06
CA ASP A 401 4.52 29.27 7.28
C ASP A 401 5.03 28.91 8.69
N ALA A 402 4.21 29.11 9.71
CA ALA A 402 4.56 28.78 11.09
C ALA A 402 4.66 27.27 11.30
N ILE A 403 3.77 26.50 10.66
CA ILE A 403 3.79 25.05 10.67
C ILE A 403 5.07 24.54 10.00
N LEU A 404 5.43 25.05 8.82
CA LEU A 404 6.64 24.65 8.11
C LEU A 404 7.92 24.98 8.90
N ALA A 405 8.01 26.15 9.53
CA ALA A 405 9.16 26.50 10.35
C ALA A 405 9.37 25.51 11.50
N GLN A 406 8.31 25.07 12.15
CA GLN A 406 8.38 24.05 13.20
C GLN A 406 8.75 22.68 12.64
N VAL A 407 8.08 22.25 11.56
CA VAL A 407 8.30 20.95 10.91
C VAL A 407 9.75 20.81 10.41
N ALA A 408 10.35 21.88 9.87
CA ALA A 408 11.74 21.86 9.45
C ALA A 408 12.70 21.48 10.59
N THR A 409 12.46 22.00 11.79
CA THR A 409 13.25 21.69 12.98
C THR A 409 12.99 20.27 13.49
N ASP A 410 11.72 19.88 13.54
CA ASP A 410 11.29 18.57 14.05
C ASP A 410 11.79 17.44 13.14
N ALA A 411 11.70 17.62 11.81
CA ALA A 411 12.17 16.66 10.83
C ALA A 411 13.70 16.48 10.87
N GLU A 412 14.48 17.58 10.97
CA GLU A 412 15.95 17.49 11.15
C GLU A 412 16.33 16.68 12.39
N THR A 413 15.52 16.72 13.43
CA THR A 413 15.71 15.93 14.66
C THR A 413 15.32 14.48 14.45
N ALA A 414 14.18 14.24 13.80
CA ALA A 414 13.63 12.92 13.56
C ALA A 414 14.51 12.07 12.61
N PHE A 415 15.14 12.68 11.60
CA PHE A 415 16.09 12.00 10.71
C PHE A 415 17.37 11.51 11.39
N LYS A 416 17.66 11.93 12.62
CA LYS A 416 18.85 11.53 13.38
C LYS A 416 18.57 10.36 14.34
N GLN A 417 17.31 9.94 14.46
CA GLN A 417 16.89 8.83 15.30
C GLN A 417 17.03 7.49 14.58
#